data_e1523436270741409fdcc40f0bbe60b1
#
_entry.id   e1523436270741409fdcc40f0bbe60b1
#
_cell.length_a   1.000
_cell.length_b   1.000
_cell.length_c   1.000
_cell.angle_alpha   90.00
_cell.angle_beta   90.00
_cell.angle_gamma   90.00
#
_symmetry.space_group_name_H-M   'P 1'
#
loop_
_entity.id
_entity.type
_entity.pdbx_description
1 polymer ?
#
loop_
_entity_poly.entity_id
_entity_poly.type
_entity_poly.pdbx_seq_one_letter_code
_entity_poly.pdbx_strand_id
1 'polypeptide(L)'
;MQTDLQRCEWLRQHGWRVEGEAVIDGQPVRWIECGVVTAWLRIVDGLILWHGAEDQTFEDFVQTQTQPKKPSPKLRSLFGDDDD
;
A
#
# COMPACT_ATOMS: atom_id res chain seq x y z
N MET A 1 14.54 7.87 -8.88
CA MET A 1 13.95 6.51 -8.82
C MET A 1 14.41 5.84 -7.53
N GLN A 2 13.50 5.18 -6.84
CA GLN A 2 13.84 4.57 -5.56
C GLN A 2 14.38 3.17 -5.74
N THR A 3 15.36 2.84 -4.92
CA THR A 3 15.86 1.46 -4.86
C THR A 3 14.92 0.62 -4.00
N ASP A 4 15.11 -0.69 -4.08
CA ASP A 4 14.33 -1.60 -3.23
C ASP A 4 14.54 -1.28 -1.75
N LEU A 5 15.77 -0.97 -1.38
CA LEU A 5 16.10 -0.64 0.01
C LEU A 5 15.35 0.61 0.47
N GLN A 6 15.29 1.62 -0.39
CA GLN A 6 14.58 2.85 -0.06
C GLN A 6 13.08 2.62 0.08
N ARG A 7 12.51 1.74 -0.76
CA ARG A 7 11.11 1.40 -0.66
C ARG A 7 10.80 0.70 0.66
N CYS A 8 11.65 -0.23 1.04
CA CYS A 8 11.47 -0.93 2.31
C CYS A 8 11.55 0.02 3.49
N GLU A 9 12.48 0.97 3.43
CA GLU A 9 12.63 1.95 4.49
C GLU A 9 11.40 2.84 4.60
N TRP A 10 10.89 3.30 3.46
CA TRP A 10 9.67 4.10 3.44
C TRP A 10 8.51 3.34 4.10
N LEU A 11 8.38 2.07 3.75
CA LEU A 11 7.31 1.24 4.31
C LEU A 11 7.41 1.14 5.82
N ARG A 12 8.61 0.89 6.33
CA ARG A 12 8.80 0.77 7.77
C ARG A 12 8.49 2.09 8.48
N GLN A 13 8.85 3.20 7.88
CA GLN A 13 8.59 4.51 8.46
C GLN A 13 7.11 4.83 8.51
N HIS A 14 6.31 4.16 7.69
CA HIS A 14 4.87 4.41 7.62
C HIS A 14 4.06 3.28 8.23
N GLY A 15 4.67 2.49 9.10
CA GLY A 15 3.96 1.49 9.87
C GLY A 15 3.82 0.13 9.20
N TRP A 16 4.46 -0.07 8.07
CA TRP A 16 4.44 -1.36 7.40
C TRP A 16 5.59 -2.23 7.89
N ARG A 17 5.33 -3.52 7.98
CA ARG A 17 6.37 -4.49 8.26
C ARG A 17 6.76 -5.13 6.94
N VAL A 18 8.06 -5.28 6.74
CA VAL A 18 8.61 -5.93 5.55
C VAL A 18 9.22 -7.23 6.00
N GLU A 19 8.59 -8.34 5.64
CA GLU A 19 9.00 -9.66 6.11
C GLU A 19 8.95 -10.64 4.95
N GLY A 20 9.73 -11.69 5.07
CA GLY A 20 9.66 -12.80 4.17
C GLY A 20 9.86 -12.42 2.70
N GLU A 21 10.12 -13.44 1.91
CA GLU A 21 10.27 -13.30 0.48
C GLU A 21 9.59 -14.47 -0.19
N ALA A 22 9.15 -14.25 -1.43
CA ALA A 22 8.53 -15.29 -2.21
C ALA A 22 8.79 -15.01 -3.68
N VAL A 23 8.27 -15.85 -4.54
CA VAL A 23 8.37 -15.67 -5.98
C VAL A 23 6.96 -15.76 -6.55
N ILE A 24 6.56 -14.72 -7.27
CA ILE A 24 5.26 -14.69 -7.93
C ILE A 24 5.50 -14.42 -9.42
N ASP A 25 4.99 -15.30 -10.26
CA ASP A 25 5.17 -15.21 -11.71
C ASP A 25 6.65 -15.06 -12.09
N GLY A 26 7.50 -15.82 -11.40
CA GLY A 26 8.94 -15.81 -11.68
C GLY A 26 9.68 -14.60 -11.17
N GLN A 27 9.01 -13.70 -10.44
CA GLN A 27 9.64 -12.48 -9.94
C GLN A 27 9.72 -12.51 -8.41
N PRO A 28 10.86 -12.10 -7.86
CA PRO A 28 10.98 -12.05 -6.39
C PRO A 28 10.14 -10.94 -5.80
N VAL A 29 9.47 -11.23 -4.71
CA VAL A 29 8.61 -10.29 -4.01
C VAL A 29 8.88 -10.37 -2.52
N ARG A 30 8.53 -9.31 -1.80
CA ARG A 30 8.61 -9.28 -0.34
C ARG A 30 7.21 -9.20 0.24
N TRP A 31 7.03 -9.87 1.36
CA TRP A 31 5.77 -9.80 2.10
C TRP A 31 5.74 -8.51 2.91
N ILE A 32 4.69 -7.73 2.74
CA ILE A 32 4.51 -6.52 3.56
C ILE A 32 3.15 -6.59 4.22
N GLU A 33 3.09 -6.05 5.44
CA GLU A 33 1.84 -6.04 6.18
C GLU A 33 1.74 -4.82 7.08
N CYS A 34 0.53 -4.34 7.26
CA CYS A 34 0.24 -3.23 8.15
C CYS A 34 -1.07 -3.55 8.84
N GLY A 35 -0.97 -3.99 10.10
CA GLY A 35 -2.14 -4.49 10.80
C GLY A 35 -2.68 -5.74 10.13
N VAL A 36 -3.93 -5.70 9.69
CA VAL A 36 -4.54 -6.83 9.01
C VAL A 36 -4.40 -6.74 7.49
N VAL A 37 -3.85 -5.66 6.99
CA VAL A 37 -3.67 -5.46 5.55
C VAL A 37 -2.36 -6.08 5.11
N THR A 38 -2.39 -6.91 4.09
CA THR A 38 -1.19 -7.57 3.59
C THR A 38 -1.10 -7.40 2.08
N ALA A 39 0.13 -7.42 1.58
CA ALA A 39 0.38 -7.29 0.15
C ALA A 39 1.77 -7.83 -0.14
N TRP A 40 2.15 -7.81 -1.43
CA TRP A 40 3.48 -8.20 -1.88
C TRP A 40 4.13 -7.00 -2.55
N LEU A 41 5.39 -6.79 -2.27
CA LEU A 41 6.20 -5.75 -2.93
C LEU A 41 7.15 -6.42 -3.91
N ARG A 42 6.97 -6.16 -5.19
CA ARG A 42 7.85 -6.75 -6.20
C ARG A 42 9.18 -6.00 -6.18
N ILE A 43 10.27 -6.75 -6.05
CA ILE A 43 11.57 -6.14 -5.79
C ILE A 43 12.09 -5.37 -7.00
N VAL A 44 11.86 -5.89 -8.20
CA VAL A 44 12.49 -5.34 -9.40
C VAL A 44 11.97 -3.94 -9.72
N ASP A 45 10.71 -3.65 -9.45
CA ASP A 45 10.13 -2.36 -9.84
C ASP A 45 9.25 -1.74 -8.76
N GLY A 46 9.07 -2.41 -7.64
CA GLY A 46 8.27 -1.86 -6.54
C GLY A 46 6.78 -1.97 -6.72
N LEU A 47 6.32 -2.76 -7.69
CA LEU A 47 4.89 -2.94 -7.87
C LEU A 47 4.27 -3.58 -6.64
N ILE A 48 3.12 -3.05 -6.21
CA ILE A 48 2.40 -3.59 -5.06
C ILE A 48 1.33 -4.54 -5.57
N LEU A 49 1.41 -5.78 -5.13
CA LEU A 49 0.49 -6.84 -5.56
C LEU A 49 -0.49 -7.08 -4.43
N TRP A 50 -1.74 -6.68 -4.64
CA TRP A 50 -2.78 -6.83 -3.63
C TRP A 50 -3.49 -8.16 -3.76
N HIS A 51 -4.01 -8.65 -2.64
CA HIS A 51 -4.88 -9.83 -2.65
C HIS A 51 -6.27 -9.38 -3.07
N GLY A 52 -6.72 -9.87 -4.23
CA GLY A 52 -8.08 -9.59 -4.67
C GLY A 52 -8.32 -8.19 -5.20
N ALA A 53 -7.27 -7.46 -5.51
CA ALA A 53 -7.39 -6.12 -6.07
C ALA A 53 -6.31 -5.93 -7.12
N GLU A 54 -6.42 -4.85 -7.86
CA GLU A 54 -5.47 -4.57 -8.93
C GLU A 54 -4.12 -4.12 -8.35
N ASP A 55 -3.07 -4.45 -9.09
CA ASP A 55 -1.73 -4.03 -8.72
C ASP A 55 -1.61 -2.51 -8.79
N GLN A 56 -0.74 -1.95 -7.95
CA GLN A 56 -0.45 -0.52 -7.95
C GLN A 56 1.04 -0.31 -8.14
N THR A 57 1.40 0.77 -8.87
CA THR A 57 2.80 1.18 -8.85
C THR A 57 3.14 1.66 -7.45
N PHE A 58 4.44 1.68 -7.14
CA PHE A 58 4.85 2.14 -5.82
C PHE A 58 4.50 3.62 -5.63
N GLU A 59 4.61 4.42 -6.68
CA GLU A 59 4.24 5.83 -6.61
C GLU A 59 2.77 6.02 -6.27
N ASP A 60 1.89 5.26 -6.93
CA ASP A 60 0.47 5.32 -6.63
C ASP A 60 0.20 4.88 -5.19
N PHE A 61 0.89 3.83 -4.77
CA PHE A 61 0.75 3.32 -3.41
C PHE A 61 1.14 4.39 -2.39
N VAL A 62 2.27 5.06 -2.60
CA VAL A 62 2.73 6.11 -1.71
C VAL A 62 1.71 7.23 -1.64
N GLN A 63 1.16 7.63 -2.76
CA GLN A 63 0.17 8.71 -2.77
C GLN A 63 -1.07 8.34 -1.98
N THR A 64 -1.56 7.11 -2.12
CA THR A 64 -2.76 6.70 -1.39
C THR A 64 -2.48 6.59 0.09
N GLN A 65 -1.26 6.27 0.49
CA GLN A 65 -0.93 6.13 1.90
C GLN A 65 -0.67 7.45 2.59
N THR A 66 -0.20 8.46 1.85
CA THR A 66 0.18 9.73 2.47
C THR A 66 -0.88 10.81 2.34
N GLN A 67 -1.87 10.64 1.45
CA GLN A 67 -2.93 11.61 1.34
C GLN A 67 -3.83 11.55 2.56
N PRO A 68 -4.22 12.70 3.12
CA PRO A 68 -5.16 12.67 4.22
C PRO A 68 -6.47 12.09 3.73
N LYS A 69 -7.04 11.25 4.55
CA LYS A 69 -8.33 10.68 4.22
C LYS A 69 -9.34 11.79 4.25
N LYS A 70 -9.96 12.03 3.13
CA LYS A 70 -11.07 12.95 3.12
C LYS A 70 -12.23 12.30 3.82
N PRO A 71 -12.89 13.03 4.70
CA PRO A 71 -14.13 12.49 5.23
C PRO A 71 -15.02 12.22 4.04
N SER A 72 -15.64 11.08 4.09
CA SER A 72 -16.57 10.77 3.05
C SER A 72 -17.58 11.87 3.00
N PRO A 73 -17.71 12.51 1.92
CA PRO A 73 -18.76 13.48 1.83
C PRO A 73 -20.06 12.73 1.87
N LYS A 74 -19.76 12.07 2.07
CA LYS A 74 -20.59 11.32 2.26
C LYS A 74 -20.58 10.86 3.38
N LEU A 75 -20.36 10.82 3.58
CA LEU A 75 -20.22 10.62 4.61
C LEU A 75 -20.60 11.40 5.25
N ARG A 76 -20.98 11.80 5.02
CA ARG A 76 -21.23 12.47 5.75
C ARG A 76 -22.12 12.75 5.69
N SER A 77 -22.49 12.32 5.18
CA SER A 77 -23.13 12.44 5.56
C SER A 77 -23.70 12.07 5.76
N LEU A 78 -23.66 11.40 5.69
CA LEU A 78 -23.92 11.07 6.35
C LEU A 78 -24.32 11.32 6.91
N PHE A 79 -24.33 11.30 6.76
CA PHE A 79 -24.54 11.58 7.67
C PHE A 79 -24.87 12.38 7.73
N GLY A 80 -25.17 12.62 6.94
CA GLY A 80 -25.18 13.14 7.41
C GLY A 80 -25.41 13.70 7.14
N ASP A 81 -25.53 13.66 6.75
CA ASP A 81 -25.60 14.13 7.09
C ASP A 81 -25.81 14.65 7.07
N ASP A 82 -25.94 14.71 6.52
CA ASP A 82 -25.95 15.07 6.99
C ASP A 82 -26.17 15.64 6.99
N ASP A 83 -26.33 15.79 6.44
CA ASP A 83 -26.36 16.21 6.90
C ASP A 83 -26.53 16.61 6.99
N ASP A 84 -26.61 16.63 6.44
CA ASP A 84 -26.51 16.82 6.97
C ASP A 84 -26.61 16.88 7.25
#